data_4c801bb3d8ca092375e2ee81d19c7966
#
_entry.id   4c801bb3d8ca092375e2ee81d19c7966
#
_cell.length_a   1.000
_cell.length_b   1.000
_cell.length_c   1.000
_cell.angle_alpha   90.00
_cell.angle_beta   90.00
_cell.angle_gamma   90.00
#
_symmetry.space_group_name_H-M   'P 1'
#
loop_
_entity.id
_entity.type
_entity.pdbx_description
1 polymer ?
#
loop_
_entity_poly.entity_id
_entity_poly.type
_entity_poly.pdbx_seq_one_letter_code
_entity_poly.pdbx_strand_id
1 'polypeptide(L)'
;LPEKRDWLLAPQKVAELKLDMMRARPDVKAVERRLAAQTAAIGIAKAQWFPKLFVTGTVGFQSTDRTRIFDRDSFFASLGPSISWPIFQGGAIYANVKATEARMEECALAYEESLQKAYEDVRNAYSAYSQEYHRYQALQGAVKAATDAVTISQDLYKNGLRDFNNVLDAQRSRLQYEESFVRSRGQITLDLIALYRSLGGGLAYESAGEQED
;
A
#
# COMPACT_ATOMS: atom_id res chain seq x y z
N LEU A 1 28.18 23.28 4.91
CA LEU A 1 26.82 22.83 4.53
C LEU A 1 26.91 22.16 3.18
N PRO A 2 26.40 20.94 2.99
CA PRO A 2 26.47 20.27 1.71
C PRO A 2 25.69 21.04 0.67
N GLU A 3 26.25 21.08 -0.53
CA GLU A 3 25.72 21.68 -1.75
C GLU A 3 24.21 21.40 -1.90
N LYS A 4 23.46 22.45 -2.23
CA LYS A 4 22.02 22.37 -2.51
C LYS A 4 21.77 21.39 -3.67
N ARG A 5 21.67 20.10 -3.40
CA ARG A 5 21.08 19.18 -4.38
C ARG A 5 19.61 19.57 -4.52
N ASP A 6 19.26 19.97 -5.71
CA ASP A 6 17.88 20.27 -6.08
C ASP A 6 17.15 18.91 -6.25
N TRP A 7 16.77 18.32 -5.11
CA TRP A 7 16.10 17.01 -5.04
C TRP A 7 14.60 17.12 -5.37
N LEU A 8 14.11 18.34 -5.60
CA LEU A 8 12.75 18.59 -6.04
C LEU A 8 12.64 18.24 -7.54
N LEU A 9 12.07 17.09 -7.84
CA LEU A 9 11.77 16.68 -9.21
C LEU A 9 10.63 17.52 -9.77
N ALA A 10 10.75 17.98 -11.03
CA ALA A 10 9.62 18.61 -11.69
C ALA A 10 8.46 17.60 -11.85
N PRO A 11 7.18 18.02 -11.68
CA PRO A 11 6.03 17.12 -11.76
C PRO A 11 5.98 16.29 -13.06
N GLN A 12 6.45 16.84 -14.17
CA GLN A 12 6.50 16.14 -15.46
C GLN A 12 7.38 14.88 -15.46
N LYS A 13 8.52 14.91 -14.72
CA LYS A 13 9.39 13.73 -14.57
C LYS A 13 8.78 12.65 -13.68
N VAL A 14 7.87 13.04 -12.80
CA VAL A 14 7.16 12.11 -11.90
C VAL A 14 5.98 11.45 -12.61
N ALA A 15 5.36 12.12 -13.59
CA ALA A 15 4.26 11.58 -14.39
C ALA A 15 4.68 10.39 -15.31
N GLU A 16 5.98 10.23 -15.57
CA GLU A 16 6.52 9.10 -16.35
C GLU A 16 6.58 7.79 -15.57
N LEU A 17 6.27 7.81 -14.26
CA LEU A 17 6.23 6.62 -13.42
C LEU A 17 5.04 5.72 -13.85
N LYS A 18 5.36 4.52 -14.35
CA LYS A 18 4.44 3.59 -15.00
C LYS A 18 3.31 3.10 -14.09
N LEU A 19 2.10 3.02 -14.65
CA LEU A 19 0.89 2.41 -14.03
C LEU A 19 1.10 0.96 -13.53
N ASP A 20 2.06 0.23 -14.11
CA ASP A 20 2.42 -1.14 -13.69
C ASP A 20 2.90 -1.21 -12.23
N MET A 21 3.42 -0.10 -11.69
CA MET A 21 3.88 -0.02 -10.31
C MET A 21 2.73 -0.15 -9.30
N MET A 22 1.50 0.25 -9.66
CA MET A 22 0.34 0.12 -8.77
C MET A 22 -0.05 -1.33 -8.51
N ARG A 23 0.13 -2.23 -9.51
CA ARG A 23 -0.08 -3.67 -9.34
C ARG A 23 0.96 -4.32 -8.42
N ALA A 24 2.12 -3.71 -8.27
CA ALA A 24 3.17 -4.17 -7.37
C ALA A 24 2.88 -3.83 -5.89
N ARG A 25 1.88 -2.98 -5.60
CA ARG A 25 1.49 -2.60 -4.23
C ARG A 25 1.15 -3.84 -3.40
N PRO A 26 1.62 -3.91 -2.14
CA PRO A 26 1.37 -5.08 -1.28
C PRO A 26 -0.11 -5.26 -0.92
N ASP A 27 -0.89 -4.18 -0.81
CA ASP A 27 -2.33 -4.23 -0.56
C ASP A 27 -3.10 -4.83 -1.74
N VAL A 28 -2.78 -4.42 -2.98
CA VAL A 28 -3.35 -4.97 -4.21
C VAL A 28 -2.99 -6.46 -4.37
N LYS A 29 -1.71 -6.81 -4.17
CA LYS A 29 -1.25 -8.21 -4.19
C LYS A 29 -1.96 -9.07 -3.14
N ALA A 30 -2.23 -8.53 -1.95
CA ALA A 30 -2.94 -9.27 -0.91
C ALA A 30 -4.37 -9.64 -1.33
N VAL A 31 -5.10 -8.71 -1.97
CA VAL A 31 -6.45 -8.97 -2.47
C VAL A 31 -6.43 -9.92 -3.67
N GLU A 32 -5.46 -9.80 -4.57
CA GLU A 32 -5.23 -10.74 -5.68
C GLU A 32 -5.02 -12.18 -5.18
N ARG A 33 -4.21 -12.36 -4.11
CA ARG A 33 -4.00 -13.68 -3.49
C ARG A 33 -5.27 -14.23 -2.82
N ARG A 34 -6.11 -13.36 -2.26
CA ARG A 34 -7.43 -13.77 -1.73
C ARG A 34 -8.36 -14.25 -2.84
N LEU A 35 -8.39 -13.57 -3.97
CA LEU A 35 -9.14 -13.97 -5.15
C LEU A 35 -8.66 -15.35 -5.65
N ALA A 36 -7.36 -15.55 -5.77
CA ALA A 36 -6.78 -16.84 -6.17
C ALA A 36 -7.15 -17.96 -5.18
N ALA A 37 -7.09 -17.70 -3.88
CA ALA A 37 -7.50 -18.66 -2.85
C ALA A 37 -8.98 -19.02 -2.95
N GLN A 38 -9.87 -18.02 -3.16
CA GLN A 38 -11.30 -18.27 -3.30
C GLN A 38 -11.64 -19.01 -4.61
N THR A 39 -10.90 -18.74 -5.69
CA THR A 39 -11.01 -19.50 -6.93
C THR A 39 -10.65 -20.98 -6.72
N ALA A 40 -9.59 -21.27 -5.97
CA ALA A 40 -9.23 -22.65 -5.59
C ALA A 40 -10.29 -23.32 -4.69
N ALA A 41 -10.96 -22.53 -3.83
CA ALA A 41 -12.04 -23.03 -2.97
C ALA A 41 -13.24 -23.58 -3.76
N ILE A 42 -13.50 -23.07 -4.97
CA ILE A 42 -14.52 -23.65 -5.87
C ILE A 42 -14.16 -25.09 -6.25
N GLY A 43 -12.87 -25.35 -6.51
CA GLY A 43 -12.39 -26.72 -6.77
C GLY A 43 -12.64 -27.63 -5.57
N ILE A 44 -12.42 -27.17 -4.35
CA ILE A 44 -12.68 -27.93 -3.12
C ILE A 44 -14.20 -28.20 -2.96
N ALA A 45 -15.05 -27.20 -3.24
CA ALA A 45 -16.49 -27.38 -3.19
C ALA A 45 -16.97 -28.41 -4.22
N LYS A 46 -16.46 -28.33 -5.46
CA LYS A 46 -16.77 -29.31 -6.53
C LYS A 46 -16.23 -30.71 -6.23
N ALA A 47 -15.09 -30.84 -5.53
CA ALA A 47 -14.55 -32.12 -5.12
C ALA A 47 -15.47 -32.91 -4.17
N GLN A 48 -16.43 -32.25 -3.51
CA GLN A 48 -17.43 -32.92 -2.67
C GLN A 48 -18.39 -33.85 -3.44
N TRP A 49 -18.49 -33.70 -4.76
CA TRP A 49 -19.26 -34.60 -5.61
C TRP A 49 -18.59 -36.00 -5.79
N PHE A 50 -17.29 -36.09 -5.51
CA PHE A 50 -16.52 -37.28 -5.73
C PHE A 50 -16.33 -38.08 -4.43
N PRO A 51 -16.14 -39.45 -4.53
CA PRO A 51 -15.82 -40.26 -3.37
C PRO A 51 -14.49 -39.84 -2.74
N LYS A 52 -14.45 -39.84 -1.42
CA LYS A 52 -13.25 -39.53 -0.63
C LYS A 52 -12.67 -40.83 -0.11
N LEU A 53 -11.40 -41.03 -0.37
CA LEU A 53 -10.61 -42.14 0.16
C LEU A 53 -9.87 -41.69 1.42
N PHE A 54 -10.07 -42.42 2.52
CA PHE A 54 -9.37 -42.21 3.77
C PHE A 54 -8.55 -43.46 4.09
N VAL A 55 -7.37 -43.26 4.64
CA VAL A 55 -6.56 -44.35 5.24
C VAL A 55 -6.37 -43.97 6.70
N THR A 56 -6.97 -44.73 7.60
CA THR A 56 -6.86 -44.51 9.04
C THR A 56 -5.91 -45.55 9.63
N GLY A 57 -4.90 -45.10 10.33
CA GLY A 57 -3.96 -45.93 11.06
C GLY A 57 -4.01 -45.63 12.56
N THR A 58 -4.05 -46.68 13.38
CA THR A 58 -3.94 -46.55 14.82
C THR A 58 -2.84 -47.45 15.31
N VAL A 59 -1.93 -46.95 16.12
CA VAL A 59 -0.91 -47.71 16.83
C VAL A 59 -0.99 -47.38 18.31
N GLY A 60 -0.81 -48.36 19.16
CA GLY A 60 -0.88 -48.14 20.60
C GLY A 60 -0.54 -49.39 21.41
N PHE A 61 -0.65 -49.26 22.71
CA PHE A 61 -0.54 -50.35 23.66
C PHE A 61 -1.89 -50.48 24.39
N GLN A 62 -2.42 -51.68 24.45
CA GLN A 62 -3.65 -51.95 25.16
C GLN A 62 -3.45 -53.16 26.06
N SER A 63 -3.67 -53.01 27.36
CA SER A 63 -3.60 -54.10 28.35
C SER A 63 -4.69 -53.96 29.39
N THR A 64 -5.22 -55.06 29.83
CA THR A 64 -6.13 -55.14 30.98
C THR A 64 -5.36 -55.04 32.31
N ASP A 65 -4.07 -55.32 32.31
CA ASP A 65 -3.21 -55.22 33.49
C ASP A 65 -2.28 -54.01 33.40
N ARG A 66 -2.31 -53.16 34.42
CA ARG A 66 -1.53 -51.90 34.51
C ARG A 66 -0.02 -52.11 34.45
N THR A 67 0.44 -53.32 34.88
CA THR A 67 1.88 -53.63 34.94
C THR A 67 2.44 -54.08 33.59
N ARG A 68 1.56 -54.45 32.62
CA ARG A 68 1.93 -54.99 31.29
C ARG A 68 1.61 -54.06 30.13
N ILE A 69 1.36 -52.81 30.38
CA ILE A 69 0.97 -51.85 29.31
C ILE A 69 2.04 -51.74 28.22
N PHE A 70 3.32 -51.83 28.60
CA PHE A 70 4.45 -51.69 27.67
C PHE A 70 5.06 -53.07 27.23
N ASP A 71 4.39 -54.16 27.52
CA ASP A 71 4.82 -55.44 27.00
C ASP A 71 4.55 -55.57 25.50
N ARG A 72 5.34 -56.38 24.78
CA ARG A 72 5.18 -56.63 23.34
C ARG A 72 3.79 -57.14 23.00
N ASP A 73 3.21 -57.95 23.88
CA ASP A 73 1.87 -58.53 23.70
C ASP A 73 0.74 -57.50 23.85
N SER A 74 1.04 -56.31 24.38
CA SER A 74 0.11 -55.20 24.50
C SER A 74 0.12 -54.25 23.30
N PHE A 75 1.07 -54.43 22.38
CA PHE A 75 1.17 -53.59 21.19
C PHE A 75 0.10 -54.02 20.17
N PHE A 76 -0.65 -53.04 19.66
CA PHE A 76 -1.54 -53.24 18.55
C PHE A 76 -1.32 -52.18 17.46
N ALA A 77 -1.48 -52.58 16.22
CA ALA A 77 -1.49 -51.70 15.07
C ALA A 77 -2.64 -52.08 14.16
N SER A 78 -3.41 -51.11 13.74
CA SER A 78 -4.46 -51.32 12.73
C SER A 78 -4.31 -50.30 11.60
N LEU A 79 -4.54 -50.74 10.39
CA LEU A 79 -4.56 -49.91 9.19
C LEU A 79 -5.83 -50.28 8.41
N GLY A 80 -6.71 -49.30 8.19
CA GLY A 80 -7.98 -49.49 7.50
C GLY A 80 -8.21 -48.45 6.41
N PRO A 81 -8.24 -48.84 5.12
CA PRO A 81 -8.76 -47.96 4.07
C PRO A 81 -10.29 -47.88 4.18
N SER A 82 -10.83 -46.68 3.98
CA SER A 82 -12.28 -46.45 3.92
C SER A 82 -12.63 -45.49 2.79
N ILE A 83 -13.78 -45.71 2.15
CA ILE A 83 -14.30 -44.86 1.09
C ILE A 83 -15.61 -44.24 1.59
N SER A 84 -15.73 -42.92 1.51
CA SER A 84 -16.96 -42.19 1.82
C SER A 84 -17.42 -41.45 0.59
N TRP A 85 -18.66 -41.69 0.17
CA TRP A 85 -19.26 -40.99 -0.97
C TRP A 85 -20.66 -40.50 -0.61
N PRO A 86 -20.89 -39.18 -0.58
CA PRO A 86 -22.22 -38.62 -0.30
C PRO A 86 -23.07 -38.67 -1.57
N ILE A 87 -23.81 -39.79 -1.78
CA ILE A 87 -24.63 -40.00 -2.98
C ILE A 87 -25.86 -39.12 -3.01
N PHE A 88 -26.45 -38.84 -1.84
CA PHE A 88 -27.62 -37.97 -1.71
C PHE A 88 -27.52 -37.04 -0.49
N GLN A 89 -27.54 -35.73 -0.71
CA GLN A 89 -27.48 -34.72 0.32
C GLN A 89 -28.52 -33.59 0.12
N GLY A 90 -29.66 -33.91 -0.51
CA GLY A 90 -30.77 -32.93 -0.64
C GLY A 90 -30.38 -31.59 -1.28
N GLY A 91 -29.42 -31.59 -2.22
CA GLY A 91 -28.94 -30.37 -2.89
C GLY A 91 -27.88 -29.55 -2.13
N ALA A 92 -27.46 -29.97 -0.93
CA ALA A 92 -26.50 -29.23 -0.11
C ALA A 92 -25.17 -28.98 -0.83
N ILE A 93 -24.63 -29.97 -1.57
CA ILE A 93 -23.37 -29.79 -2.33
C ILE A 93 -23.56 -28.74 -3.42
N TYR A 94 -24.67 -28.77 -4.16
CA TYR A 94 -24.96 -27.79 -5.20
C TYR A 94 -25.06 -26.39 -4.61
N ALA A 95 -25.79 -26.22 -3.52
CA ALA A 95 -25.92 -24.92 -2.82
C ALA A 95 -24.55 -24.41 -2.32
N ASN A 96 -23.68 -25.32 -1.80
CA ASN A 96 -22.33 -24.96 -1.36
C ASN A 96 -21.44 -24.51 -2.52
N VAL A 97 -21.52 -25.16 -3.68
CA VAL A 97 -20.78 -24.74 -4.88
C VAL A 97 -21.24 -23.36 -5.31
N LYS A 98 -22.56 -23.11 -5.38
CA LYS A 98 -23.13 -21.81 -5.74
C LYS A 98 -22.74 -20.71 -4.75
N ALA A 99 -22.77 -20.97 -3.45
CA ALA A 99 -22.32 -20.04 -2.43
C ALA A 99 -20.81 -19.72 -2.56
N THR A 100 -19.99 -20.71 -2.95
CA THR A 100 -18.55 -20.51 -3.13
C THR A 100 -18.26 -19.74 -4.42
N GLU A 101 -19.02 -19.94 -5.48
CA GLU A 101 -18.95 -19.16 -6.73
C GLU A 101 -19.32 -17.68 -6.45
N ALA A 102 -20.39 -17.41 -5.70
CA ALA A 102 -20.78 -16.05 -5.32
C ALA A 102 -19.70 -15.33 -4.45
N ARG A 103 -19.04 -16.08 -3.54
CA ARG A 103 -17.91 -15.53 -2.76
C ARG A 103 -16.69 -15.22 -3.63
N MET A 104 -16.44 -16.00 -4.68
CA MET A 104 -15.38 -15.70 -5.64
C MET A 104 -15.69 -14.41 -6.40
N GLU A 105 -16.94 -14.19 -6.82
CA GLU A 105 -17.39 -12.95 -7.46
C GLU A 105 -17.22 -11.74 -6.53
N GLU A 106 -17.60 -11.87 -5.24
CA GLU A 106 -17.32 -10.86 -4.22
C GLU A 106 -15.83 -10.51 -4.14
N CYS A 107 -14.94 -11.52 -4.12
CA CYS A 107 -13.50 -11.29 -4.10
C CYS A 107 -12.99 -10.64 -5.41
N ALA A 108 -13.60 -10.92 -6.55
CA ALA A 108 -13.26 -10.27 -7.82
C ALA A 108 -13.62 -8.77 -7.80
N LEU A 109 -14.80 -8.42 -7.31
CA LEU A 109 -15.21 -7.03 -7.14
C LEU A 109 -14.33 -6.29 -6.13
N ALA A 110 -13.95 -6.94 -5.03
CA ALA A 110 -13.03 -6.36 -4.06
C ALA A 110 -11.62 -6.10 -4.66
N TYR A 111 -11.18 -6.95 -5.59
CA TYR A 111 -9.94 -6.73 -6.34
C TYR A 111 -10.03 -5.51 -7.26
N GLU A 112 -11.14 -5.37 -8.00
CA GLU A 112 -11.39 -4.19 -8.85
C GLU A 112 -11.45 -2.90 -8.02
N GLU A 113 -12.15 -2.91 -6.89
CA GLU A 113 -12.20 -1.79 -5.94
C GLU A 113 -10.79 -1.41 -5.42
N SER A 114 -9.97 -2.40 -5.08
CA SER A 114 -8.59 -2.19 -4.65
C SER A 114 -7.74 -1.50 -5.73
N LEU A 115 -7.91 -1.88 -7.00
CA LEU A 115 -7.22 -1.23 -8.12
C LEU A 115 -7.69 0.21 -8.33
N GLN A 116 -9.00 0.46 -8.27
CA GLN A 116 -9.55 1.82 -8.38
C GLN A 116 -9.03 2.72 -7.26
N LYS A 117 -9.03 2.24 -6.03
CA LYS A 117 -8.49 2.98 -4.89
C LYS A 117 -6.99 3.26 -5.04
N ALA A 118 -6.21 2.30 -5.52
CA ALA A 118 -4.79 2.50 -5.79
C ALA A 118 -4.57 3.61 -6.84
N TYR A 119 -5.41 3.63 -7.88
CA TYR A 119 -5.36 4.68 -8.91
C TYR A 119 -5.72 6.06 -8.35
N GLU A 120 -6.77 6.14 -7.54
CA GLU A 120 -7.19 7.38 -6.87
C GLU A 120 -6.10 7.91 -5.93
N ASP A 121 -5.46 7.05 -5.14
CA ASP A 121 -4.36 7.41 -4.25
C ASP A 121 -3.21 8.06 -5.03
N VAL A 122 -2.79 7.46 -6.14
CA VAL A 122 -1.70 7.99 -6.98
C VAL A 122 -2.10 9.32 -7.60
N ARG A 123 -3.32 9.41 -8.15
CA ARG A 123 -3.83 10.64 -8.77
C ARG A 123 -3.90 11.79 -7.77
N ASN A 124 -4.41 11.52 -6.57
CA ASN A 124 -4.53 12.53 -5.52
C ASN A 124 -3.16 12.99 -5.02
N ALA A 125 -2.23 12.05 -4.79
CA ALA A 125 -0.87 12.37 -4.37
C ALA A 125 -0.11 13.17 -5.45
N TYR A 126 -0.26 12.81 -6.72
CA TYR A 126 0.32 13.56 -7.83
C TYR A 126 -0.25 14.98 -7.95
N SER A 127 -1.57 15.12 -7.81
CA SER A 127 -2.24 16.42 -7.86
C SER A 127 -1.76 17.34 -6.72
N ALA A 128 -1.68 16.81 -5.50
CA ALA A 128 -1.18 17.53 -4.33
C ALA A 128 0.27 18.01 -4.56
N TYR A 129 1.15 17.11 -4.98
CA TYR A 129 2.55 17.43 -5.28
C TYR A 129 2.68 18.50 -6.37
N SER A 130 1.93 18.38 -7.47
CA SER A 130 1.97 19.32 -8.58
C SER A 130 1.50 20.72 -8.16
N GLN A 131 0.40 20.81 -7.41
CA GLN A 131 -0.14 22.09 -6.92
C GLN A 131 0.82 22.77 -5.94
N GLU A 132 1.39 22.01 -5.00
CA GLU A 132 2.33 22.56 -4.03
C GLU A 132 3.65 22.99 -4.70
N TYR A 133 4.09 22.28 -5.75
CA TYR A 133 5.24 22.70 -6.54
C TYR A 133 5.03 24.06 -7.22
N HIS A 134 3.86 24.29 -7.82
CA HIS A 134 3.52 25.60 -8.39
C HIS A 134 3.42 26.70 -7.33
N ARG A 135 2.83 26.37 -6.16
CA ARG A 135 2.78 27.28 -5.01
C ARG A 135 4.18 27.66 -4.53
N TYR A 136 5.08 26.70 -4.43
CA TYR A 136 6.47 26.93 -4.06
C TYR A 136 7.16 27.91 -5.00
N GLN A 137 6.98 27.76 -6.31
CA GLN A 137 7.55 28.66 -7.31
C GLN A 137 6.97 30.08 -7.18
N ALA A 138 5.67 30.20 -6.97
CA ALA A 138 5.03 31.50 -6.76
C ALA A 138 5.53 32.20 -5.49
N LEU A 139 5.68 31.44 -4.38
CA LEU A 139 6.21 31.97 -3.12
C LEU A 139 7.67 32.39 -3.24
N GLN A 140 8.49 31.69 -4.04
CA GLN A 140 9.86 32.11 -4.33
C GLN A 140 9.89 33.49 -5.00
N GLY A 141 9.01 33.73 -5.96
CA GLY A 141 8.84 35.06 -6.59
C GLY A 141 8.35 36.11 -5.60
N ALA A 142 7.39 35.77 -4.73
CA ALA A 142 6.83 36.69 -3.73
C ALA A 142 7.89 37.09 -2.68
N VAL A 143 8.74 36.20 -2.20
CA VAL A 143 9.83 36.52 -1.28
C VAL A 143 10.82 37.47 -1.92
N LYS A 144 11.17 37.29 -3.20
CA LYS A 144 12.03 38.22 -3.92
C LYS A 144 11.41 39.61 -4.02
N ALA A 145 10.16 39.71 -4.46
CA ALA A 145 9.45 40.97 -4.58
C ALA A 145 9.29 41.70 -3.22
N ALA A 146 9.01 40.92 -2.15
CA ALA A 146 8.92 41.49 -0.81
C ALA A 146 10.29 42.02 -0.28
N THR A 147 11.38 41.35 -0.64
CA THR A 147 12.75 41.79 -0.31
C THR A 147 13.08 43.09 -1.03
N ASP A 148 12.75 43.19 -2.32
CA ASP A 148 12.93 44.41 -3.10
C ASP A 148 12.09 45.57 -2.50
N ALA A 149 10.84 45.31 -2.08
CA ALA A 149 9.98 46.27 -1.42
C ALA A 149 10.56 46.82 -0.10
N VAL A 150 11.20 45.96 0.71
CA VAL A 150 11.90 46.39 1.93
C VAL A 150 13.06 47.32 1.57
N THR A 151 13.85 47.01 0.56
CA THR A 151 14.97 47.86 0.12
C THR A 151 14.47 49.23 -0.34
N ILE A 152 13.44 49.29 -1.18
CA ILE A 152 12.82 50.52 -1.65
C ILE A 152 12.26 51.33 -0.47
N SER A 153 11.56 50.67 0.48
CA SER A 153 10.99 51.37 1.64
C SER A 153 12.07 51.96 2.54
N GLN A 154 13.20 51.28 2.71
CA GLN A 154 14.35 51.77 3.47
C GLN A 154 14.99 53.00 2.80
N ASP A 155 15.12 52.99 1.48
CA ASP A 155 15.71 54.09 0.73
C ASP A 155 14.79 55.33 0.75
N LEU A 156 13.47 55.16 0.62
CA LEU A 156 12.50 56.22 0.75
C LEU A 156 12.51 56.85 2.16
N TYR A 157 12.67 56.01 3.21
CA TYR A 157 12.81 56.50 4.59
C TYR A 157 14.09 57.30 4.78
N LYS A 158 15.25 56.79 4.31
CA LYS A 158 16.55 57.48 4.40
C LYS A 158 16.52 58.86 3.73
N ASN A 159 15.76 58.98 2.64
CA ASN A 159 15.59 60.26 1.91
C ASN A 159 14.46 61.16 2.50
N GLY A 160 13.86 60.78 3.64
CA GLY A 160 12.80 61.55 4.28
C GLY A 160 11.47 61.61 3.54
N LEU A 161 11.27 60.69 2.53
CA LEU A 161 10.09 60.68 1.67
C LEU A 161 8.93 59.82 2.22
N ARG A 162 9.21 58.96 3.20
CA ARG A 162 8.23 58.07 3.83
C ARG A 162 8.53 57.85 5.31
N ASP A 163 7.48 57.48 6.06
CA ASP A 163 7.55 57.14 7.49
C ASP A 163 8.18 55.77 7.72
N PHE A 164 8.83 55.57 8.87
CA PHE A 164 9.44 54.33 9.30
C PHE A 164 8.42 53.18 9.39
N ASN A 165 7.14 53.47 9.68
CA ASN A 165 6.09 52.48 9.68
C ASN A 165 5.98 51.70 8.35
N ASN A 166 6.24 52.35 7.20
CA ASN A 166 6.26 51.69 5.89
C ASN A 166 7.39 50.66 5.79
N VAL A 167 8.54 50.91 6.43
CA VAL A 167 9.64 49.95 6.48
C VAL A 167 9.26 48.72 7.34
N LEU A 168 8.62 48.97 8.49
CA LEU A 168 8.16 47.89 9.36
C LEU A 168 7.10 47.03 8.68
N ASP A 169 6.16 47.61 7.97
CA ASP A 169 5.12 46.87 7.24
C ASP A 169 5.72 46.05 6.09
N ALA A 170 6.68 46.61 5.35
CA ALA A 170 7.40 45.85 4.33
C ALA A 170 8.20 44.68 4.92
N GLN A 171 8.86 44.89 6.07
CA GLN A 171 9.58 43.80 6.77
C GLN A 171 8.64 42.70 7.29
N ARG A 172 7.48 43.06 7.85
CA ARG A 172 6.46 42.06 8.29
C ARG A 172 5.97 41.26 7.11
N SER A 173 5.65 41.91 5.99
CA SER A 173 5.22 41.21 4.78
C SER A 173 6.29 40.28 4.25
N ARG A 174 7.56 40.69 4.22
CA ARG A 174 8.67 39.81 3.83
C ARG A 174 8.76 38.57 4.72
N LEU A 175 8.74 38.73 6.04
CA LEU A 175 8.79 37.61 7.00
C LEU A 175 7.63 36.63 6.79
N GLN A 176 6.43 37.13 6.51
CA GLN A 176 5.25 36.31 6.25
C GLN A 176 5.41 35.45 4.97
N TYR A 177 5.98 36.02 3.89
CA TYR A 177 6.27 35.30 2.67
C TYR A 177 7.42 34.30 2.87
N GLU A 178 8.47 34.66 3.60
CA GLU A 178 9.57 33.74 3.95
C GLU A 178 9.07 32.55 4.77
N GLU A 179 8.22 32.77 5.76
CA GLU A 179 7.59 31.69 6.55
C GLU A 179 6.76 30.77 5.65
N SER A 180 5.92 31.34 4.78
CA SER A 180 5.09 30.58 3.85
C SER A 180 5.93 29.77 2.87
N PHE A 181 7.04 30.31 2.39
CA PHE A 181 7.99 29.65 1.51
C PHE A 181 8.67 28.44 2.18
N VAL A 182 9.11 28.60 3.44
CA VAL A 182 9.71 27.51 4.20
C VAL A 182 8.71 26.38 4.47
N ARG A 183 7.45 26.74 4.81
CA ARG A 183 6.37 25.77 4.99
C ARG A 183 6.08 25.01 3.70
N SER A 184 5.96 25.71 2.59
CA SER A 184 5.72 25.10 1.27
C SER A 184 6.85 24.13 0.88
N ARG A 185 8.09 24.48 1.17
CA ARG A 185 9.24 23.59 0.94
C ARG A 185 9.16 22.29 1.77
N GLY A 186 8.70 22.38 3.01
CA GLY A 186 8.44 21.20 3.84
C GLY A 186 7.31 20.34 3.28
N GLN A 187 6.21 21.01 2.86
CA GLN A 187 5.03 20.31 2.33
C GLN A 187 5.32 19.55 1.03
N ILE A 188 6.06 20.13 0.09
CA ILE A 188 6.49 19.43 -1.14
C ILE A 188 7.21 18.12 -0.80
N THR A 189 8.06 18.11 0.24
CA THR A 189 8.75 16.88 0.66
C THR A 189 7.78 15.81 1.12
N LEU A 190 6.78 16.19 1.92
CA LEU A 190 5.75 15.29 2.41
C LEU A 190 4.90 14.75 1.26
N ASP A 191 4.52 15.61 0.32
CA ASP A 191 3.72 15.23 -0.84
C ASP A 191 4.50 14.29 -1.78
N LEU A 192 5.80 14.51 -1.95
CA LEU A 192 6.67 13.61 -2.70
C LEU A 192 6.76 12.22 -2.03
N ILE A 193 6.93 12.19 -0.72
CA ILE A 193 6.93 10.92 0.05
C ILE A 193 5.57 10.21 -0.08
N ALA A 194 4.47 10.95 0.04
CA ALA A 194 3.12 10.40 -0.14
C ALA A 194 2.94 9.80 -1.54
N LEU A 195 3.46 10.46 -2.57
CA LEU A 195 3.43 9.98 -3.94
C LEU A 195 4.24 8.69 -4.12
N TYR A 196 5.47 8.62 -3.61
CA TYR A 196 6.27 7.40 -3.63
C TYR A 196 5.57 6.25 -2.89
N ARG A 197 4.94 6.54 -1.75
CA ARG A 197 4.17 5.55 -1.00
C ARG A 197 2.96 5.05 -1.79
N SER A 198 2.23 5.93 -2.46
CA SER A 198 1.06 5.56 -3.27
C SER A 198 1.42 4.69 -4.47
N LEU A 199 2.64 4.81 -5.00
CA LEU A 199 3.19 3.98 -6.07
C LEU A 199 3.69 2.60 -5.57
N GLY A 200 3.57 2.31 -4.28
CA GLY A 200 3.94 1.01 -3.72
C GLY A 200 5.29 0.95 -3.01
N GLY A 201 6.02 2.07 -2.89
CA GLY A 201 7.19 2.26 -1.96
C GLY A 201 8.36 1.26 -2.03
N GLY A 202 8.20 0.12 -2.71
CA GLY A 202 9.09 -1.03 -2.60
C GLY A 202 10.09 -1.24 -3.75
N LEU A 203 10.18 -0.34 -4.71
CA LEU A 203 10.98 -0.57 -5.94
C LEU A 203 12.50 -0.53 -5.77
N ALA A 204 12.99 -0.12 -4.62
CA ALA A 204 14.44 -0.11 -4.37
C ALA A 204 15.00 -1.46 -3.86
N TYR A 205 14.13 -2.42 -3.51
CA TYR A 205 14.60 -3.68 -2.90
C TYR A 205 14.77 -4.84 -3.89
N GLU A 206 14.07 -4.82 -5.03
CA GLU A 206 14.19 -5.91 -6.02
C GLU A 206 15.38 -5.75 -6.98
N SER A 207 15.91 -4.54 -7.16
CA SER A 207 17.05 -4.32 -8.06
C SER A 207 18.42 -4.53 -7.41
N ALA A 208 18.49 -4.76 -6.10
CA ALA A 208 19.76 -5.00 -5.39
C ALA A 208 20.06 -6.49 -5.18
N GLY A 209 19.10 -7.38 -5.43
CA GLY A 209 19.24 -8.83 -5.23
C GLY A 209 19.54 -9.66 -6.48
N GLU A 210 19.43 -9.08 -7.69
CA GLU A 210 19.65 -9.83 -8.95
C GLU A 210 21.01 -9.57 -9.63
N GLN A 211 21.97 -8.97 -8.94
CA GLN A 211 23.33 -8.75 -9.45
C GLN A 211 24.42 -9.58 -8.75
N GLU A 212 24.05 -10.54 -7.91
CA GLU A 212 25.03 -11.49 -7.34
C GLU A 212 24.59 -12.95 -7.60
N ASP A 213 24.64 -13.41 -8.85
CA ASP A 213 24.86 -14.82 -9.22
C ASP A 213 25.55 -14.92 -10.59
#